data_aae9fa3e9448c39a9327a32fc2b06f87
#
_entry.id   aae9fa3e9448c39a9327a32fc2b06f87
#
_cell.length_a   1.000
_cell.length_b   1.000
_cell.length_c   1.000
_cell.angle_alpha   90.00
_cell.angle_beta   90.00
_cell.angle_gamma   90.00
#
_symmetry.space_group_name_H-M   'P 1'
#
loop_
_entity.id
_entity.type
_entity.pdbx_description
1 polymer ?
#
loop_
_entity_poly.entity_id
_entity_poly.type
_entity_poly.pdbx_seq_one_letter_code
_entity_poly.pdbx_strand_id
1 'polypeptide(L)'
;IVGAGPAGLACADVLTRNGIEAHVYDKYEEIGGLLTFGIPPFKLEKNIVKQRREILEGMGVKFILNTEIGKDIAFDKFMQDYDAVFLGMGTYKYMKGGFKGEELNGVYDALPYLNSNIRNIFETPNNEYINMRGKNVIVLGGGDTSMDCNRTALRQGAKKVYCAYRRNEENMPGSKREVKNSKEEGVEFLWNMQPIEIVGDDKVEGVKFVKTKLEKSDIRGREVPTIVKGSERIIKADNVIIAFGFRPNPADWFNKYNIQLDEIGRVQIDKDSKYSFQTYNPKIFCGGDMVRGSDLVVTAVFEGRGAAEGITKFLHDNSIRDLDAANL
;
A
#
# COMPACT_ATOMS: atom_id res chain seq x y z
N ILE A 1 -17.27 5.17 -5.44
CA ILE A 1 -16.12 4.44 -4.91
C ILE A 1 -14.91 5.36 -5.03
N VAL A 2 -14.17 5.56 -3.93
CA VAL A 2 -12.92 6.31 -3.88
C VAL A 2 -11.76 5.34 -3.71
N GLY A 3 -10.94 5.20 -4.75
CA GLY A 3 -9.83 4.26 -4.86
C GLY A 3 -10.12 3.08 -5.76
N ALA A 4 -9.38 2.97 -6.88
CA ALA A 4 -9.44 1.88 -7.84
C ALA A 4 -8.47 0.73 -7.52
N GLY A 5 -8.10 0.57 -6.26
CA GLY A 5 -7.31 -0.57 -5.77
C GLY A 5 -8.15 -1.86 -5.65
N PRO A 6 -7.55 -2.96 -5.18
CA PRO A 6 -8.23 -4.27 -5.09
C PRO A 6 -9.58 -4.24 -4.37
N ALA A 7 -9.69 -3.48 -3.26
CA ALA A 7 -10.94 -3.36 -2.51
C ALA A 7 -12.02 -2.62 -3.32
N GLY A 8 -11.66 -1.47 -3.94
CA GLY A 8 -12.59 -0.68 -4.75
C GLY A 8 -13.06 -1.42 -5.99
N LEU A 9 -12.16 -2.12 -6.70
CA LEU A 9 -12.52 -2.93 -7.86
C LEU A 9 -13.43 -4.11 -7.50
N ALA A 10 -13.19 -4.76 -6.37
CA ALA A 10 -14.03 -5.84 -5.89
C ALA A 10 -15.41 -5.34 -5.43
N CYS A 11 -15.46 -4.16 -4.83
CA CYS A 11 -16.71 -3.49 -4.49
C CYS A 11 -17.51 -3.15 -5.76
N ALA A 12 -16.89 -2.53 -6.75
CA ALA A 12 -17.54 -2.18 -8.03
C ALA A 12 -18.10 -3.40 -8.75
N ASP A 13 -17.34 -4.51 -8.82
CA ASP A 13 -17.77 -5.78 -9.43
C ASP A 13 -19.08 -6.28 -8.82
N VAL A 14 -19.17 -6.35 -7.48
CA VAL A 14 -20.34 -6.86 -6.78
C VAL A 14 -21.52 -5.91 -6.92
N LEU A 15 -21.31 -4.59 -6.78
CA LEU A 15 -22.39 -3.59 -6.93
C LEU A 15 -23.01 -3.67 -8.32
N THR A 16 -22.18 -3.68 -9.37
CA THR A 16 -22.68 -3.73 -10.76
C THR A 16 -23.45 -5.03 -11.05
N ARG A 17 -23.00 -6.17 -10.51
CA ARG A 17 -23.75 -7.46 -10.60
C ARG A 17 -25.12 -7.42 -9.92
N ASN A 18 -25.29 -6.55 -8.93
CA ASN A 18 -26.55 -6.32 -8.23
C ASN A 18 -27.38 -5.17 -8.84
N GLY A 19 -27.04 -4.70 -10.04
CA GLY A 19 -27.76 -3.65 -10.75
C GLY A 19 -27.54 -2.24 -10.19
N ILE A 20 -26.51 -2.03 -9.38
CA ILE A 20 -26.15 -0.74 -8.80
C ILE A 20 -25.10 -0.09 -9.69
N GLU A 21 -25.34 1.15 -10.12
CA GLU A 21 -24.38 1.91 -10.92
C GLU A 21 -23.15 2.26 -10.07
N ALA A 22 -21.95 1.85 -10.52
CA ALA A 22 -20.69 2.04 -9.81
C ALA A 22 -19.77 3.01 -10.56
N HIS A 23 -19.49 4.16 -9.92
CA HIS A 23 -18.46 5.11 -10.36
C HIS A 23 -17.22 4.98 -9.48
N VAL A 24 -16.07 4.75 -10.09
CA VAL A 24 -14.79 4.53 -9.40
C VAL A 24 -13.83 5.66 -9.72
N TYR A 25 -13.44 6.39 -8.70
CA TYR A 25 -12.52 7.52 -8.79
C TYR A 25 -11.15 7.14 -8.27
N ASP A 26 -10.10 7.50 -9.00
CA ASP A 26 -8.73 7.33 -8.52
C ASP A 26 -7.86 8.52 -8.97
N LYS A 27 -6.91 8.88 -8.11
CA LYS A 27 -5.93 9.94 -8.42
C LYS A 27 -4.88 9.53 -9.43
N TYR A 28 -4.70 8.25 -9.66
CA TYR A 28 -3.76 7.71 -10.63
C TYR A 28 -4.39 7.57 -12.02
N GLU A 29 -3.51 7.47 -13.01
CA GLU A 29 -3.83 7.36 -14.42
C GLU A 29 -4.39 5.98 -14.83
N GLU A 30 -4.24 4.96 -13.94
CA GLU A 30 -4.70 3.59 -14.21
C GLU A 30 -5.28 2.96 -12.94
N ILE A 31 -6.15 1.95 -13.14
CA ILE A 31 -6.73 1.16 -12.05
C ILE A 31 -5.73 0.19 -11.45
N GLY A 32 -6.11 -0.44 -10.34
CA GLY A 32 -5.37 -1.52 -9.70
C GLY A 32 -4.61 -1.10 -8.43
N GLY A 33 -4.42 0.20 -8.20
CA GLY A 33 -3.64 0.67 -7.05
C GLY A 33 -2.27 0.01 -6.99
N LEU A 34 -1.92 -0.64 -5.88
CA LEU A 34 -0.62 -1.32 -5.76
C LEU A 34 -0.46 -2.54 -6.67
N LEU A 35 -1.51 -3.14 -7.21
CA LEU A 35 -1.38 -4.17 -8.26
C LEU A 35 -0.70 -3.60 -9.52
N THR A 36 -1.00 -2.35 -9.85
CA THR A 36 -0.41 -1.65 -10.99
C THR A 36 0.88 -0.95 -10.61
N PHE A 37 0.88 -0.14 -9.54
CA PHE A 37 1.95 0.79 -9.22
C PHE A 37 2.92 0.32 -8.13
N GLY A 38 2.67 -0.81 -7.46
CA GLY A 38 3.51 -1.34 -6.40
C GLY A 38 4.15 -2.69 -6.75
N ILE A 39 3.36 -3.66 -7.18
CA ILE A 39 3.84 -5.01 -7.47
C ILE A 39 4.63 -5.01 -8.80
N PRO A 40 5.88 -5.50 -8.83
CA PRO A 40 6.66 -5.54 -10.06
C PRO A 40 6.06 -6.44 -11.16
N PRO A 41 6.28 -6.14 -12.46
CA PRO A 41 5.71 -6.90 -13.58
C PRO A 41 6.14 -8.37 -13.62
N PHE A 42 7.30 -8.71 -13.10
CA PHE A 42 7.76 -10.11 -13.01
C PHE A 42 7.00 -10.95 -11.95
N LYS A 43 6.19 -10.33 -11.10
CA LYS A 43 5.27 -11.00 -10.16
C LYS A 43 3.82 -10.95 -10.62
N LEU A 44 3.42 -9.86 -11.24
CA LEU A 44 2.08 -9.64 -11.77
C LEU A 44 2.15 -8.87 -13.10
N GLU A 45 1.87 -9.56 -14.18
CA GLU A 45 1.81 -8.95 -15.52
C GLU A 45 0.70 -7.90 -15.59
N LYS A 46 1.01 -6.71 -16.11
CA LYS A 46 0.09 -5.57 -16.10
C LYS A 46 -1.09 -5.72 -17.06
N ASN A 47 -0.95 -6.55 -18.09
CA ASN A 47 -2.05 -6.92 -18.99
C ASN A 47 -3.22 -7.57 -18.25
N ILE A 48 -2.98 -8.30 -17.14
CA ILE A 48 -4.03 -8.92 -16.31
C ILE A 48 -4.90 -7.83 -15.68
N VAL A 49 -4.29 -6.75 -15.18
CA VAL A 49 -5.03 -5.60 -14.61
C VAL A 49 -5.81 -4.87 -15.70
N LYS A 50 -5.20 -4.69 -16.90
CA LYS A 50 -5.86 -4.10 -18.06
C LYS A 50 -7.08 -4.90 -18.51
N GLN A 51 -6.97 -6.22 -18.63
CA GLN A 51 -8.10 -7.10 -18.94
C GLN A 51 -9.20 -6.98 -17.89
N ARG A 52 -8.82 -6.84 -16.60
CA ARG A 52 -9.82 -6.64 -15.54
C ARG A 52 -10.56 -5.33 -15.69
N ARG A 53 -9.87 -4.27 -16.11
CA ARG A 53 -10.49 -2.97 -16.46
C ARG A 53 -11.50 -3.13 -17.56
N GLU A 54 -11.11 -3.74 -18.68
CA GLU A 54 -11.98 -3.95 -19.85
C GLU A 54 -13.26 -4.73 -19.47
N ILE A 55 -13.12 -5.76 -18.61
CA ILE A 55 -14.28 -6.54 -18.12
C ILE A 55 -15.21 -5.66 -17.28
N LEU A 56 -14.69 -4.89 -16.35
CA LEU A 56 -15.50 -4.05 -15.45
C LEU A 56 -16.18 -2.91 -16.23
N GLU A 57 -15.49 -2.27 -17.19
CA GLU A 57 -16.06 -1.28 -18.08
C GLU A 57 -17.19 -1.89 -18.95
N GLY A 58 -16.97 -3.10 -19.48
CA GLY A 58 -17.99 -3.85 -20.22
C GLY A 58 -19.20 -4.24 -19.38
N MET A 59 -19.06 -4.35 -18.06
CA MET A 59 -20.15 -4.55 -17.11
C MET A 59 -20.90 -3.24 -16.76
N GLY A 60 -20.37 -2.08 -17.15
CA GLY A 60 -20.97 -0.77 -16.87
C GLY A 60 -20.30 0.04 -15.75
N VAL A 61 -19.19 -0.43 -15.19
CA VAL A 61 -18.42 0.37 -14.22
C VAL A 61 -17.80 1.57 -14.91
N LYS A 62 -17.96 2.76 -14.35
CA LYS A 62 -17.36 3.99 -14.85
C LYS A 62 -16.11 4.33 -14.06
N PHE A 63 -14.96 4.42 -14.73
CA PHE A 63 -13.70 4.85 -14.13
C PHE A 63 -13.44 6.32 -14.42
N ILE A 64 -13.24 7.12 -13.37
CA ILE A 64 -12.86 8.52 -13.41
C ILE A 64 -11.47 8.63 -12.77
N LEU A 65 -10.45 8.49 -13.63
CA LEU A 65 -9.05 8.47 -13.24
C LEU A 65 -8.44 9.88 -13.25
N ASN A 66 -7.19 10.02 -12.77
CA ASN A 66 -6.52 11.32 -12.61
C ASN A 66 -7.36 12.31 -11.78
N THR A 67 -8.14 11.81 -10.82
CA THR A 67 -9.09 12.62 -10.04
C THR A 67 -8.93 12.33 -8.55
N GLU A 68 -8.40 13.27 -7.80
CA GLU A 68 -8.19 13.17 -6.36
C GLU A 68 -9.39 13.76 -5.59
N ILE A 69 -10.10 12.89 -4.87
CA ILE A 69 -11.25 13.32 -4.06
C ILE A 69 -10.77 14.07 -2.82
N GLY A 70 -11.37 15.23 -2.60
CA GLY A 70 -10.95 16.19 -1.57
C GLY A 70 -10.02 17.29 -2.11
N LYS A 71 -9.55 17.15 -3.36
CA LYS A 71 -8.72 18.14 -4.03
C LYS A 71 -9.35 18.61 -5.35
N ASP A 72 -9.52 17.70 -6.30
CA ASP A 72 -10.11 18.02 -7.62
C ASP A 72 -11.65 18.05 -7.56
N ILE A 73 -12.23 17.21 -6.71
CA ILE A 73 -13.66 17.19 -6.40
C ILE A 73 -13.82 17.24 -4.88
N ALA A 74 -14.58 18.21 -4.37
CA ALA A 74 -14.89 18.33 -2.97
C ALA A 74 -15.71 17.12 -2.49
N PHE A 75 -15.41 16.57 -1.32
CA PHE A 75 -16.13 15.41 -0.80
C PHE A 75 -17.60 15.70 -0.47
N ASP A 76 -17.95 16.98 -0.19
CA ASP A 76 -19.35 17.42 -0.05
C ASP A 76 -20.20 17.08 -1.28
N LYS A 77 -19.62 17.27 -2.48
CA LYS A 77 -20.28 16.94 -3.74
C LYS A 77 -20.55 15.43 -3.84
N PHE A 78 -19.59 14.60 -3.44
CA PHE A 78 -19.78 13.15 -3.37
C PHE A 78 -20.96 12.76 -2.47
N MET A 79 -21.06 13.39 -1.31
CA MET A 79 -22.12 13.12 -0.36
C MET A 79 -23.52 13.56 -0.88
N GLN A 80 -23.55 14.48 -1.83
CA GLN A 80 -24.80 14.92 -2.49
C GLN A 80 -25.15 14.06 -3.70
N ASP A 81 -24.16 13.74 -4.54
CA ASP A 81 -24.35 13.12 -5.85
C ASP A 81 -24.58 11.60 -5.78
N TYR A 82 -24.19 10.92 -4.69
CA TYR A 82 -24.26 9.46 -4.58
C TYR A 82 -25.10 9.01 -3.39
N ASP A 83 -25.80 7.90 -3.53
CA ASP A 83 -26.64 7.29 -2.49
C ASP A 83 -25.78 6.59 -1.41
N ALA A 84 -24.64 6.03 -1.78
CA ALA A 84 -23.65 5.46 -0.87
C ALA A 84 -22.23 5.71 -1.38
N VAL A 85 -21.25 5.76 -0.48
CA VAL A 85 -19.85 5.97 -0.79
C VAL A 85 -19.00 4.85 -0.19
N PHE A 86 -18.17 4.20 -1.01
CA PHE A 86 -17.15 3.26 -0.54
C PHE A 86 -15.77 3.92 -0.58
N LEU A 87 -15.03 3.83 0.52
CA LEU A 87 -13.65 4.28 0.62
C LEU A 87 -12.69 3.09 0.62
N GLY A 88 -11.86 3.00 -0.42
CA GLY A 88 -10.84 1.97 -0.60
C GLY A 88 -9.47 2.59 -0.91
N MET A 89 -9.07 3.63 -0.16
CA MET A 89 -7.94 4.50 -0.47
C MET A 89 -6.56 3.90 -0.13
N GLY A 90 -6.51 2.73 0.53
CA GLY A 90 -5.26 2.04 0.88
C GLY A 90 -4.44 2.74 1.97
N THR A 91 -3.11 2.47 1.99
CA THR A 91 -2.15 3.02 2.95
C THR A 91 -0.91 3.53 2.21
N TYR A 92 -0.59 4.83 2.35
CA TYR A 92 0.47 5.47 1.55
C TYR A 92 1.44 6.33 2.36
N LYS A 93 1.32 6.38 3.69
CA LYS A 93 2.29 7.10 4.54
C LYS A 93 3.49 6.20 4.81
N TYR A 94 4.65 6.56 4.24
CA TYR A 94 5.89 5.79 4.41
C TYR A 94 6.39 5.84 5.84
N MET A 95 6.87 4.69 6.33
CA MET A 95 7.54 4.62 7.63
C MET A 95 9.01 4.94 7.47
N LYS A 96 9.47 5.97 8.19
CA LYS A 96 10.87 6.35 8.27
C LYS A 96 11.57 5.62 9.42
N GLY A 97 12.89 5.51 9.34
CA GLY A 97 13.72 4.93 10.41
C GLY A 97 13.98 5.91 11.55
N GLY A 98 13.99 7.22 11.23
CA GLY A 98 14.27 8.29 12.17
C GLY A 98 15.76 8.44 12.49
N PHE A 99 16.65 7.98 11.61
CA PHE A 99 18.09 8.13 11.74
C PHE A 99 18.64 9.15 10.73
N LYS A 100 19.81 9.70 11.03
CA LYS A 100 20.48 10.70 10.20
C LYS A 100 20.78 10.18 8.79
N GLY A 101 20.64 11.05 7.79
CA GLY A 101 20.97 10.83 6.40
C GLY A 101 19.83 10.27 5.54
N GLU A 102 18.62 10.15 6.06
CA GLU A 102 17.45 9.74 5.26
C GLU A 102 17.06 10.76 4.17
N GLU A 103 17.58 12.00 4.28
CA GLU A 103 17.39 13.11 3.35
C GLU A 103 18.42 13.17 2.23
N LEU A 104 19.48 12.35 2.27
CA LEU A 104 20.58 12.39 1.30
C LEU A 104 20.12 11.98 -0.10
N ASN A 105 20.73 12.58 -1.12
CA ASN A 105 20.56 12.17 -2.51
C ASN A 105 20.97 10.70 -2.68
N GLY A 106 20.09 9.90 -3.30
CA GLY A 106 20.28 8.45 -3.46
C GLY A 106 19.57 7.63 -2.40
N VAL A 107 18.84 8.27 -1.47
CA VAL A 107 17.88 7.61 -0.57
C VAL A 107 16.49 7.69 -1.18
N TYR A 108 15.81 6.57 -1.26
CA TYR A 108 14.47 6.46 -1.86
C TYR A 108 13.53 5.68 -0.94
N ASP A 109 12.27 6.08 -0.89
CA ASP A 109 11.22 5.25 -0.35
C ASP A 109 10.84 4.15 -1.37
N ALA A 110 10.43 2.99 -0.87
CA ALA A 110 10.18 1.81 -1.70
C ALA A 110 9.13 2.01 -2.81
N LEU A 111 7.97 2.61 -2.50
CA LEU A 111 6.91 2.80 -3.51
C LEU A 111 7.30 3.81 -4.60
N PRO A 112 7.85 4.99 -4.31
CA PRO A 112 8.38 5.88 -5.34
C PRO A 112 9.38 5.18 -6.27
N TYR A 113 10.28 4.37 -5.71
CA TYR A 113 11.22 3.58 -6.50
C TYR A 113 10.52 2.57 -7.41
N LEU A 114 9.64 1.72 -6.87
CA LEU A 114 8.90 0.72 -7.64
C LEU A 114 7.99 1.38 -8.69
N ASN A 115 7.32 2.46 -8.32
CA ASN A 115 6.43 3.22 -9.19
C ASN A 115 7.18 3.85 -10.37
N SER A 116 8.36 4.45 -10.12
CA SER A 116 9.22 5.00 -11.18
C SER A 116 9.62 3.94 -12.21
N ASN A 117 9.92 2.71 -11.74
CA ASN A 117 10.26 1.59 -12.62
C ASN A 117 9.06 1.14 -13.46
N ILE A 118 7.86 1.07 -12.87
CA ILE A 118 6.65 0.66 -13.58
C ILE A 118 6.26 1.71 -14.63
N ARG A 119 6.30 2.99 -14.26
CA ARG A 119 6.03 4.09 -15.19
C ARG A 119 7.03 4.16 -16.34
N ASN A 120 8.28 3.82 -16.07
CA ASN A 120 9.29 3.71 -17.15
C ASN A 120 8.96 2.57 -18.12
N ILE A 121 8.44 1.43 -17.62
CA ILE A 121 7.99 0.30 -18.47
C ILE A 121 6.75 0.70 -19.31
N PHE A 122 5.86 1.53 -18.76
CA PHE A 122 4.70 2.06 -19.48
C PHE A 122 5.02 3.26 -20.38
N GLU A 123 6.30 3.68 -20.43
CA GLU A 123 6.73 4.86 -21.19
C GLU A 123 5.95 6.12 -20.83
N THR A 124 5.57 6.24 -19.54
CA THR A 124 4.79 7.38 -19.04
C THR A 124 5.62 8.67 -19.17
N PRO A 125 5.12 9.73 -19.83
CA PRO A 125 5.83 10.99 -19.97
C PRO A 125 6.21 11.61 -18.62
N ASN A 126 7.36 12.32 -18.59
CA ASN A 126 7.87 13.04 -17.42
C ASN A 126 8.11 12.17 -16.17
N ASN A 127 8.34 10.87 -16.36
CA ASN A 127 8.72 9.97 -15.28
C ASN A 127 10.18 10.14 -14.90
N GLU A 128 10.46 10.54 -13.66
CA GLU A 128 11.82 10.50 -13.09
C GLU A 128 12.21 9.05 -12.79
N TYR A 129 12.84 8.40 -13.77
CA TYR A 129 13.25 7.02 -13.64
C TYR A 129 14.42 6.85 -12.69
N ILE A 130 14.18 6.16 -11.57
CA ILE A 130 15.21 5.81 -10.59
C ILE A 130 15.91 4.53 -11.06
N ASN A 131 17.14 4.69 -11.59
CA ASN A 131 17.91 3.60 -12.22
C ASN A 131 19.05 3.12 -11.32
N MET A 132 19.04 1.82 -10.99
CA MET A 132 20.07 1.18 -10.14
C MET A 132 21.18 0.48 -10.95
N ARG A 133 21.21 0.62 -12.27
CA ARG A 133 22.22 -0.04 -13.11
C ARG A 133 23.64 0.33 -12.67
N GLY A 134 24.48 -0.71 -12.44
CA GLY A 134 25.88 -0.57 -12.02
C GLY A 134 26.08 -0.07 -10.59
N LYS A 135 25.04 0.11 -9.79
CA LYS A 135 25.07 0.63 -8.42
C LYS A 135 25.18 -0.48 -7.38
N ASN A 136 25.78 -0.16 -6.24
CA ASN A 136 25.64 -0.94 -5.03
C ASN A 136 24.43 -0.41 -4.25
N VAL A 137 23.45 -1.25 -4.02
CA VAL A 137 22.16 -0.87 -3.44
C VAL A 137 21.95 -1.56 -2.10
N ILE A 138 21.51 -0.83 -1.10
CA ILE A 138 21.07 -1.41 0.18
C ILE A 138 19.57 -1.17 0.32
N VAL A 139 18.82 -2.26 0.48
CA VAL A 139 17.38 -2.19 0.81
C VAL A 139 17.21 -2.46 2.30
N LEU A 140 16.60 -1.51 3.00
CA LEU A 140 16.35 -1.57 4.44
C LEU A 140 14.92 -2.07 4.70
N GLY A 141 14.80 -3.27 5.24
CA GLY A 141 13.51 -3.88 5.56
C GLY A 141 13.47 -5.37 5.27
N GLY A 142 12.39 -6.04 5.69
CA GLY A 142 12.25 -7.49 5.59
C GLY A 142 10.89 -7.98 5.10
N GLY A 143 10.02 -7.10 4.62
CA GLY A 143 8.71 -7.44 4.06
C GLY A 143 8.75 -7.76 2.55
N ASP A 144 7.61 -8.15 2.00
CA ASP A 144 7.49 -8.43 0.55
C ASP A 144 7.85 -7.22 -0.31
N THR A 145 7.56 -6.00 0.15
CA THR A 145 7.99 -4.76 -0.52
C THR A 145 9.51 -4.66 -0.63
N SER A 146 10.25 -5.12 0.40
CA SER A 146 11.72 -5.17 0.33
C SER A 146 12.19 -6.16 -0.73
N MET A 147 11.52 -7.32 -0.84
CA MET A 147 11.83 -8.33 -1.86
C MET A 147 11.55 -7.78 -3.26
N ASP A 148 10.46 -7.02 -3.43
CA ASP A 148 10.13 -6.36 -4.69
C ASP A 148 11.21 -5.34 -5.09
N CYS A 149 11.69 -4.53 -4.15
CA CYS A 149 12.78 -3.58 -4.38
C CYS A 149 14.10 -4.26 -4.70
N ASN A 150 14.48 -5.30 -3.95
CA ASN A 150 15.71 -6.06 -4.17
C ASN A 150 15.77 -6.64 -5.58
N ARG A 151 14.70 -7.36 -5.96
CA ARG A 151 14.63 -8.05 -7.25
C ARG A 151 14.50 -7.07 -8.42
N THR A 152 13.80 -5.95 -8.22
CA THR A 152 13.75 -4.87 -9.21
C THR A 152 15.12 -4.27 -9.45
N ALA A 153 15.89 -3.98 -8.38
CA ALA A 153 17.23 -3.41 -8.51
C ALA A 153 18.19 -4.35 -9.26
N LEU A 154 18.17 -5.65 -8.97
CA LEU A 154 18.96 -6.65 -9.72
C LEU A 154 18.55 -6.68 -11.19
N ARG A 155 17.26 -6.68 -11.50
CA ARG A 155 16.75 -6.70 -12.88
C ARG A 155 17.05 -5.43 -13.66
N GLN A 156 17.23 -4.30 -12.97
CA GLN A 156 17.76 -3.07 -13.56
C GLN A 156 19.28 -3.15 -13.86
N GLY A 157 19.97 -4.19 -13.35
CA GLY A 157 21.40 -4.37 -13.53
C GLY A 157 22.24 -3.71 -12.43
N ALA A 158 21.75 -3.64 -11.20
CA ALA A 158 22.55 -3.25 -10.04
C ALA A 158 23.78 -4.16 -9.93
N LYS A 159 24.92 -3.58 -9.56
CA LYS A 159 26.18 -4.32 -9.39
C LYS A 159 26.11 -5.26 -8.20
N LYS A 160 25.47 -4.81 -7.12
CA LYS A 160 25.27 -5.56 -5.88
C LYS A 160 24.03 -5.07 -5.16
N VAL A 161 23.26 -5.99 -4.59
CA VAL A 161 22.09 -5.67 -3.78
C VAL A 161 22.18 -6.36 -2.44
N TYR A 162 22.10 -5.56 -1.38
CA TYR A 162 22.01 -6.03 -0.01
C TYR A 162 20.59 -5.81 0.53
N CYS A 163 20.03 -6.82 1.19
CA CYS A 163 18.83 -6.72 1.98
C CYS A 163 19.18 -6.72 3.47
N ALA A 164 19.04 -5.61 4.15
CA ALA A 164 19.38 -5.50 5.56
C ALA A 164 18.12 -5.62 6.45
N TYR A 165 18.15 -6.59 7.36
CA TYR A 165 17.06 -6.86 8.28
C TYR A 165 17.54 -7.00 9.72
N ARG A 166 16.84 -6.31 10.65
CA ARG A 166 17.23 -6.23 12.06
C ARG A 166 16.99 -7.49 12.89
N ARG A 167 16.42 -8.54 12.30
CA ARG A 167 16.22 -9.86 12.92
C ARG A 167 16.84 -10.93 12.02
N ASN A 168 16.68 -12.19 12.41
CA ASN A 168 17.10 -13.34 11.61
C ASN A 168 16.09 -13.65 10.49
N GLU A 169 16.44 -14.64 9.66
CA GLU A 169 15.60 -15.09 8.55
C GLU A 169 14.25 -15.65 8.99
N GLU A 170 14.22 -16.38 10.11
CA GLU A 170 13.01 -17.03 10.63
C GLU A 170 11.94 -16.01 11.05
N ASN A 171 12.38 -14.85 11.53
CA ASN A 171 11.52 -13.75 11.95
C ASN A 171 11.19 -12.75 10.82
N MET A 172 11.58 -13.05 9.58
CA MET A 172 11.33 -12.16 8.45
C MET A 172 9.85 -12.19 8.05
N PRO A 173 9.19 -11.01 7.91
CA PRO A 173 7.75 -10.97 7.58
C PRO A 173 7.48 -11.23 6.08
N GLY A 174 8.48 -11.09 5.21
CA GLY A 174 8.37 -11.41 3.80
C GLY A 174 8.08 -12.89 3.57
N SER A 175 7.32 -13.22 2.53
CA SER A 175 6.99 -14.61 2.24
C SER A 175 8.25 -15.43 1.97
N LYS A 176 8.29 -16.66 2.49
CA LYS A 176 9.45 -17.57 2.33
C LYS A 176 9.81 -17.79 0.86
N ARG A 177 8.82 -17.78 -0.03
CA ARG A 177 9.01 -17.89 -1.48
C ARG A 177 9.77 -16.70 -2.04
N GLU A 178 9.36 -15.47 -1.68
CA GLU A 178 10.01 -14.25 -2.19
C GLU A 178 11.43 -14.08 -1.62
N VAL A 179 11.66 -14.46 -0.37
CA VAL A 179 12.99 -14.49 0.22
C VAL A 179 13.89 -15.49 -0.53
N LYS A 180 13.38 -16.69 -0.82
CA LYS A 180 14.10 -17.70 -1.61
C LYS A 180 14.42 -17.20 -3.01
N ASN A 181 13.43 -16.66 -3.73
CA ASN A 181 13.60 -16.10 -5.06
C ASN A 181 14.67 -14.98 -5.06
N SER A 182 14.65 -14.10 -4.07
CA SER A 182 15.62 -13.01 -3.94
C SER A 182 17.05 -13.54 -3.76
N LYS A 183 17.24 -14.60 -2.95
CA LYS A 183 18.55 -15.27 -2.79
C LYS A 183 19.03 -15.93 -4.08
N GLU A 184 18.14 -16.65 -4.77
CA GLU A 184 18.45 -17.31 -6.04
C GLU A 184 18.82 -16.30 -7.14
N GLU A 185 18.25 -15.11 -7.13
CA GLU A 185 18.60 -14.01 -8.04
C GLU A 185 19.90 -13.27 -7.65
N GLY A 186 20.47 -13.55 -6.47
CA GLY A 186 21.77 -13.02 -6.04
C GLY A 186 21.73 -11.88 -5.03
N VAL A 187 20.61 -11.68 -4.34
CA VAL A 187 20.54 -10.72 -3.22
C VAL A 187 21.34 -11.25 -2.03
N GLU A 188 22.21 -10.44 -1.47
CA GLU A 188 22.95 -10.73 -0.25
C GLU A 188 22.17 -10.24 0.98
N PHE A 189 21.83 -11.16 1.89
CA PHE A 189 21.10 -10.81 3.10
C PHE A 189 22.03 -10.48 4.27
N LEU A 190 21.78 -9.34 4.91
CA LEU A 190 22.46 -8.87 6.11
C LEU A 190 21.52 -9.07 7.30
N TRP A 191 21.56 -10.27 7.88
CA TRP A 191 20.73 -10.63 9.03
C TRP A 191 21.22 -10.01 10.33
N ASN A 192 20.31 -9.72 11.24
CA ASN A 192 20.61 -9.13 12.54
C ASN A 192 21.40 -7.82 12.41
N MET A 193 21.06 -7.00 11.43
CA MET A 193 21.70 -5.73 11.14
C MET A 193 20.67 -4.62 11.16
N GLN A 194 20.82 -3.71 12.13
CA GLN A 194 19.96 -2.53 12.27
C GLN A 194 20.70 -1.29 11.75
N PRO A 195 20.15 -0.55 10.78
CA PRO A 195 20.71 0.73 10.36
C PRO A 195 20.57 1.76 11.48
N ILE A 196 21.58 2.60 11.65
CA ILE A 196 21.61 3.69 12.63
C ILE A 196 21.95 5.05 12.01
N GLU A 197 22.51 5.07 10.80
CA GLU A 197 22.85 6.27 10.05
C GLU A 197 23.05 5.91 8.58
N ILE A 198 22.60 6.76 7.66
CA ILE A 198 23.03 6.75 6.25
C ILE A 198 24.19 7.75 6.14
N VAL A 199 25.33 7.28 5.68
CA VAL A 199 26.58 8.04 5.65
C VAL A 199 26.76 8.70 4.29
N GLY A 200 27.19 9.94 4.29
CA GLY A 200 27.50 10.75 3.13
C GLY A 200 27.38 12.25 3.45
N ASP A 201 27.87 13.08 2.56
CA ASP A 201 27.72 14.54 2.66
C ASP A 201 26.46 14.97 1.86
N ASP A 202 26.53 15.07 0.54
CA ASP A 202 25.40 15.43 -0.34
C ASP A 202 24.64 14.21 -0.84
N LYS A 203 25.30 13.07 -0.91
CA LYS A 203 24.76 11.80 -1.44
C LYS A 203 25.17 10.61 -0.59
N VAL A 204 24.45 9.52 -0.77
CA VAL A 204 24.76 8.23 -0.12
C VAL A 204 26.17 7.76 -0.48
N GLU A 205 26.96 7.39 0.53
CA GLU A 205 28.24 6.70 0.45
C GLU A 205 28.19 5.33 1.13
N GLY A 206 27.23 5.12 2.02
CA GLY A 206 27.03 3.87 2.72
C GLY A 206 25.99 3.97 3.82
N VAL A 207 25.84 2.86 4.54
CA VAL A 207 24.96 2.78 5.72
C VAL A 207 25.76 2.23 6.90
N LYS A 208 25.67 2.91 8.02
CA LYS A 208 26.23 2.49 9.29
C LYS A 208 25.22 1.60 10.02
N PHE A 209 25.66 0.40 10.32
CA PHE A 209 24.86 -0.63 10.99
C PHE A 209 25.43 -0.98 12.36
N VAL A 210 24.56 -1.46 13.24
CA VAL A 210 24.92 -2.21 14.44
C VAL A 210 24.36 -3.63 14.33
N LYS A 211 25.05 -4.60 14.94
CA LYS A 211 24.49 -5.93 15.08
C LYS A 211 23.38 -5.93 16.14
N THR A 212 22.40 -6.80 15.92
CA THR A 212 21.34 -7.08 16.89
C THR A 212 21.41 -8.53 17.34
N LYS A 213 20.94 -8.80 18.56
CA LYS A 213 20.62 -10.14 19.04
C LYS A 213 19.13 -10.18 19.42
N LEU A 214 18.52 -11.34 19.26
CA LEU A 214 17.13 -11.53 19.62
C LEU A 214 17.05 -11.91 21.09
N GLU A 215 16.28 -11.17 21.86
CA GLU A 215 16.01 -11.44 23.28
C GLU A 215 14.51 -11.63 23.47
N LYS A 216 14.14 -12.57 24.35
CA LYS A 216 12.73 -12.77 24.70
C LYS A 216 12.21 -11.52 25.41
N SER A 217 11.12 -10.97 24.91
CA SER A 217 10.42 -9.87 25.59
C SER A 217 9.42 -10.45 26.60
N ASP A 218 9.31 -9.83 27.76
CA ASP A 218 8.31 -10.16 28.77
C ASP A 218 6.87 -9.90 28.30
N ILE A 219 6.72 -9.12 27.22
CA ILE A 219 5.44 -8.78 26.62
C ILE A 219 5.12 -9.78 25.49
N ARG A 220 4.28 -10.75 25.75
CA ARG A 220 3.71 -11.73 24.78
C ARG A 220 4.71 -12.70 24.13
N GLY A 221 5.88 -12.97 24.71
CA GLY A 221 6.82 -13.97 24.21
C GLY A 221 7.44 -13.67 22.83
N ARG A 222 7.31 -12.45 22.32
CA ARG A 222 7.95 -12.03 21.06
C ARG A 222 9.42 -11.72 21.29
N GLU A 223 10.28 -12.23 20.42
CA GLU A 223 11.68 -11.85 20.38
C GLU A 223 11.86 -10.42 19.89
N VAL A 224 12.58 -9.61 20.66
CA VAL A 224 12.88 -8.21 20.34
C VAL A 224 14.36 -8.07 19.98
N PRO A 225 14.70 -7.37 18.89
CA PRO A 225 16.09 -7.13 18.54
C PRO A 225 16.70 -6.10 19.51
N THR A 226 17.75 -6.49 20.21
CA THR A 226 18.57 -5.62 21.08
C THR A 226 19.93 -5.34 20.45
N ILE A 227 20.42 -4.11 20.59
CA ILE A 227 21.68 -3.67 19.98
C ILE A 227 22.87 -4.28 20.71
N VAL A 228 23.82 -4.81 19.94
CA VAL A 228 25.14 -5.23 20.45
C VAL A 228 26.08 -4.03 20.38
N LYS A 229 26.42 -3.46 21.53
CA LYS A 229 27.34 -2.30 21.62
C LYS A 229 28.72 -2.62 21.05
N GLY A 230 29.35 -1.66 20.39
CA GLY A 230 30.68 -1.80 19.79
C GLY A 230 30.72 -2.67 18.53
N SER A 231 29.56 -2.91 17.91
CA SER A 231 29.45 -3.71 16.68
C SER A 231 29.23 -2.87 15.42
N GLU A 232 29.43 -1.57 15.52
CA GLU A 232 29.19 -0.61 14.44
C GLU A 232 30.11 -0.94 13.25
N ARG A 233 29.50 -0.93 12.05
CA ARG A 233 30.23 -1.05 10.80
C ARG A 233 29.53 -0.31 9.69
N ILE A 234 30.31 0.23 8.75
CA ILE A 234 29.80 0.88 7.53
C ILE A 234 29.85 -0.11 6.38
N ILE A 235 28.76 -0.23 5.65
CA ILE A 235 28.68 -0.94 4.38
C ILE A 235 28.50 0.11 3.29
N LYS A 236 29.43 0.14 2.33
CA LYS A 236 29.39 1.09 1.21
C LYS A 236 28.19 0.80 0.30
N ALA A 237 27.54 1.86 -0.14
CA ALA A 237 26.45 1.82 -1.10
C ALA A 237 26.36 3.14 -1.88
N ASP A 238 25.85 3.06 -3.10
CA ASP A 238 25.56 4.22 -3.93
C ASP A 238 24.11 4.69 -3.73
N ASN A 239 23.21 3.76 -3.38
CA ASN A 239 21.80 4.05 -3.14
C ASN A 239 21.25 3.22 -1.97
N VAL A 240 20.26 3.81 -1.29
CA VAL A 240 19.50 3.17 -0.21
C VAL A 240 18.00 3.22 -0.52
N ILE A 241 17.32 2.10 -0.33
CA ILE A 241 15.85 2.04 -0.44
C ILE A 241 15.27 1.70 0.92
N ILE A 242 14.42 2.58 1.44
CA ILE A 242 13.73 2.38 2.74
C ILE A 242 12.41 1.66 2.50
N ALA A 243 12.30 0.44 3.03
CA ALA A 243 11.15 -0.44 2.86
C ALA A 243 10.59 -0.92 4.21
N PHE A 244 10.34 0.00 5.14
CA PHE A 244 9.85 -0.28 6.49
C PHE A 244 8.34 -0.48 6.57
N GLY A 245 7.64 -0.35 5.45
CA GLY A 245 6.19 -0.49 5.35
C GLY A 245 5.44 0.85 5.37
N PHE A 246 4.14 0.75 5.51
CA PHE A 246 3.22 1.88 5.35
C PHE A 246 2.27 1.99 6.53
N ARG A 247 1.75 3.20 6.73
CA ARG A 247 0.66 3.50 7.65
C ARG A 247 -0.51 4.11 6.89
N PRO A 248 -1.72 4.07 7.44
CA PRO A 248 -2.84 4.81 6.91
C PRO A 248 -2.51 6.29 6.75
N ASN A 249 -3.08 6.90 5.73
CA ASN A 249 -2.97 8.32 5.43
C ASN A 249 -4.38 8.93 5.37
N PRO A 250 -5.02 9.19 6.54
CA PRO A 250 -6.37 9.75 6.60
C PRO A 250 -6.43 11.08 5.85
N ALA A 251 -7.51 11.30 5.11
CA ALA A 251 -7.75 12.58 4.46
C ALA A 251 -8.27 13.61 5.48
N ASP A 252 -7.93 14.89 5.29
CA ASP A 252 -8.27 15.98 6.21
C ASP A 252 -9.79 16.14 6.43
N TRP A 253 -10.59 15.74 5.43
CA TRP A 253 -12.03 15.81 5.49
C TRP A 253 -12.71 14.69 6.29
N PHE A 254 -11.98 13.66 6.76
CA PHE A 254 -12.58 12.52 7.49
C PHE A 254 -13.37 12.94 8.72
N ASN A 255 -12.82 13.84 9.53
CA ASN A 255 -13.47 14.33 10.75
C ASN A 255 -14.82 15.01 10.46
N LYS A 256 -14.91 15.77 9.37
CA LYS A 256 -16.16 16.48 8.96
C LYS A 256 -17.31 15.51 8.71
N TYR A 257 -17.01 14.27 8.29
CA TYR A 257 -18.00 13.27 7.92
C TYR A 257 -18.14 12.13 8.93
N ASN A 258 -17.68 12.35 10.16
CA ASN A 258 -17.74 11.35 11.24
C ASN A 258 -17.08 10.00 10.86
N ILE A 259 -15.99 10.05 10.09
CA ILE A 259 -15.17 8.89 9.79
C ILE A 259 -14.15 8.74 10.93
N GLN A 260 -14.45 7.84 11.86
CA GLN A 260 -13.62 7.65 13.04
C GLN A 260 -12.35 6.87 12.72
N LEU A 261 -11.28 7.20 13.43
CA LEU A 261 -9.97 6.58 13.31
C LEU A 261 -9.54 5.93 14.61
N ASP A 262 -8.76 4.86 14.52
CA ASP A 262 -8.07 4.33 15.69
C ASP A 262 -6.75 5.09 15.97
N GLU A 263 -6.04 4.67 17.02
CA GLU A 263 -4.80 5.31 17.50
C GLU A 263 -3.66 5.33 16.45
N ILE A 264 -3.70 4.45 15.45
CA ILE A 264 -2.70 4.37 14.37
C ILE A 264 -3.20 4.93 13.04
N GLY A 265 -4.39 5.54 13.02
CA GLY A 265 -4.98 6.24 11.87
C GLY A 265 -5.76 5.34 10.91
N ARG A 266 -6.17 4.12 11.32
CA ARG A 266 -7.04 3.26 10.52
C ARG A 266 -8.49 3.66 10.70
N VAL A 267 -9.27 3.59 9.63
CA VAL A 267 -10.70 3.84 9.67
C VAL A 267 -11.40 2.75 10.48
N GLN A 268 -12.25 3.17 11.40
CA GLN A 268 -13.08 2.26 12.20
C GLN A 268 -14.41 1.98 11.50
N ILE A 269 -14.78 0.69 11.51
CA ILE A 269 -16.09 0.21 11.07
C ILE A 269 -17.00 0.19 12.29
N ASP A 270 -18.25 0.61 12.10
CA ASP A 270 -19.29 0.48 13.12
C ASP A 270 -19.69 -0.99 13.27
N LYS A 271 -19.30 -1.59 14.40
CA LYS A 271 -19.56 -3.01 14.68
C LYS A 271 -21.03 -3.30 15.02
N ASP A 272 -21.78 -2.27 15.41
CA ASP A 272 -23.20 -2.36 15.77
C ASP A 272 -24.10 -2.11 14.56
N SER A 273 -23.52 -1.70 13.42
CA SER A 273 -24.27 -1.55 12.17
C SER A 273 -24.78 -2.89 11.64
N LYS A 274 -26.01 -2.90 11.16
CA LYS A 274 -26.58 -4.06 10.43
C LYS A 274 -26.00 -4.24 9.01
N TYR A 275 -25.21 -3.26 8.53
CA TYR A 275 -24.59 -3.27 7.22
C TYR A 275 -23.10 -3.50 7.33
N SER A 276 -22.61 -4.54 6.70
CA SER A 276 -21.18 -4.89 6.73
C SER A 276 -20.31 -3.76 6.20
N PHE A 277 -19.20 -3.49 6.87
CA PHE A 277 -18.20 -2.47 6.49
C PHE A 277 -18.71 -1.01 6.47
N GLN A 278 -19.86 -0.71 7.07
CA GLN A 278 -20.32 0.65 7.28
C GLN A 278 -19.46 1.35 8.33
N THR A 279 -19.16 2.62 8.12
CA THR A 279 -18.52 3.49 9.11
C THR A 279 -19.59 4.06 10.07
N TYR A 280 -19.17 4.90 11.02
CA TYR A 280 -20.12 5.66 11.86
C TYR A 280 -20.92 6.72 11.09
N ASN A 281 -20.58 6.97 9.84
CA ASN A 281 -21.42 7.71 8.90
C ASN A 281 -22.29 6.72 8.12
N PRO A 282 -23.62 6.82 8.19
CA PRO A 282 -24.52 5.80 7.61
C PRO A 282 -24.42 5.67 6.08
N LYS A 283 -23.91 6.68 5.38
CA LYS A 283 -23.76 6.70 3.93
C LYS A 283 -22.37 6.22 3.45
N ILE A 284 -21.41 6.04 4.38
CA ILE A 284 -20.02 5.75 4.06
C ILE A 284 -19.63 4.35 4.52
N PHE A 285 -19.06 3.60 3.60
CA PHE A 285 -18.50 2.25 3.80
C PHE A 285 -17.01 2.29 3.52
N CYS A 286 -16.23 1.37 4.11
CA CYS A 286 -14.80 1.32 3.86
C CYS A 286 -14.26 -0.10 3.97
N GLY A 287 -13.10 -0.36 3.33
CA GLY A 287 -12.44 -1.66 3.38
C GLY A 287 -11.02 -1.60 2.80
N GLY A 288 -10.32 -2.73 2.90
CA GLY A 288 -8.94 -2.87 2.50
C GLY A 288 -7.95 -2.26 3.50
N ASP A 289 -6.76 -1.92 3.02
CA ASP A 289 -5.64 -1.53 3.88
C ASP A 289 -5.93 -0.33 4.77
N MET A 290 -6.81 0.57 4.39
CA MET A 290 -7.15 1.72 5.23
C MET A 290 -7.90 1.35 6.51
N VAL A 291 -8.53 0.18 6.55
CA VAL A 291 -9.24 -0.36 7.72
C VAL A 291 -8.34 -1.29 8.52
N ARG A 292 -7.62 -2.17 7.84
CA ARG A 292 -6.83 -3.23 8.46
C ARG A 292 -5.37 -2.85 8.68
N GLY A 293 -4.83 -1.94 7.90
CA GLY A 293 -3.41 -1.73 7.66
C GLY A 293 -2.96 -2.53 6.43
N SER A 294 -1.71 -2.35 6.01
CA SER A 294 -1.16 -3.05 4.84
C SER A 294 -1.25 -4.57 5.02
N ASP A 295 -1.96 -5.24 4.12
CA ASP A 295 -2.24 -6.67 4.16
C ASP A 295 -2.26 -7.27 2.74
N LEU A 296 -2.75 -8.49 2.60
CA LEU A 296 -2.81 -9.22 1.34
C LEU A 296 -3.91 -8.67 0.41
N VAL A 297 -3.66 -8.76 -0.88
CA VAL A 297 -4.64 -8.41 -1.92
C VAL A 297 -5.97 -9.17 -1.75
N VAL A 298 -5.90 -10.46 -1.40
CA VAL A 298 -7.09 -11.30 -1.18
C VAL A 298 -7.97 -10.79 -0.03
N THR A 299 -7.36 -10.24 1.01
CA THR A 299 -8.07 -9.63 2.15
C THR A 299 -8.79 -8.35 1.70
N ALA A 300 -8.11 -7.49 0.95
CA ALA A 300 -8.71 -6.27 0.42
C ALA A 300 -9.88 -6.57 -0.54
N VAL A 301 -9.76 -7.60 -1.40
CA VAL A 301 -10.84 -8.07 -2.27
C VAL A 301 -12.03 -8.60 -1.45
N PHE A 302 -11.77 -9.39 -0.41
CA PHE A 302 -12.81 -9.92 0.48
C PHE A 302 -13.58 -8.77 1.16
N GLU A 303 -12.88 -7.78 1.69
CA GLU A 303 -13.50 -6.63 2.36
C GLU A 303 -14.29 -5.73 1.38
N GLY A 304 -13.77 -5.52 0.16
CA GLY A 304 -14.48 -4.81 -0.88
C GLY A 304 -15.80 -5.48 -1.28
N ARG A 305 -15.82 -6.81 -1.38
CA ARG A 305 -17.04 -7.59 -1.64
C ARG A 305 -18.03 -7.48 -0.49
N GLY A 306 -17.56 -7.67 0.75
CA GLY A 306 -18.42 -7.58 1.92
C GLY A 306 -19.01 -6.17 2.11
N ALA A 307 -18.26 -5.12 1.77
CA ALA A 307 -18.77 -3.76 1.77
C ALA A 307 -19.84 -3.55 0.69
N ALA A 308 -19.67 -4.12 -0.49
CA ALA A 308 -20.69 -4.05 -1.54
C ALA A 308 -21.99 -4.77 -1.15
N GLU A 309 -21.93 -5.89 -0.45
CA GLU A 309 -23.10 -6.56 0.13
C GLU A 309 -23.80 -5.66 1.16
N GLY A 310 -23.01 -5.00 2.03
CA GLY A 310 -23.51 -4.01 2.99
C GLY A 310 -24.21 -2.83 2.31
N ILE A 311 -23.59 -2.27 1.26
CA ILE A 311 -24.16 -1.17 0.45
C ILE A 311 -25.44 -1.61 -0.24
N THR A 312 -25.45 -2.79 -0.89
CA THR A 312 -26.63 -3.32 -1.58
C THR A 312 -27.82 -3.42 -0.64
N LYS A 313 -27.62 -3.97 0.57
CA LYS A 313 -28.65 -4.06 1.59
C LYS A 313 -29.09 -2.68 2.10
N PHE A 314 -28.15 -1.76 2.30
CA PHE A 314 -28.43 -0.39 2.73
C PHE A 314 -29.33 0.35 1.71
N LEU A 315 -29.00 0.29 0.43
CA LEU A 315 -29.77 0.94 -0.63
C LEU A 315 -31.15 0.31 -0.79
N HIS A 316 -31.25 -1.01 -0.71
CA HIS A 316 -32.53 -1.70 -0.77
C HIS A 316 -33.45 -1.31 0.39
N ASP A 317 -32.94 -1.31 1.63
CA ASP A 317 -33.74 -0.95 2.82
C ASP A 317 -34.21 0.52 2.78
N ASN A 318 -33.43 1.42 2.18
CA ASN A 318 -33.80 2.82 2.03
C ASN A 318 -34.82 3.03 0.92
N SER A 319 -34.72 2.35 -0.21
CA SER A 319 -35.74 2.43 -1.28
C SER A 319 -37.11 1.94 -0.82
N ILE A 320 -37.20 0.93 0.04
CA ILE A 320 -38.49 0.50 0.63
C ILE A 320 -39.07 1.58 1.53
N ARG A 321 -38.26 2.23 2.38
CA ARG A 321 -38.71 3.29 3.28
C ARG A 321 -39.24 4.50 2.52
N ASP A 322 -38.62 4.87 1.42
CA ASP A 322 -39.06 5.99 0.57
C ASP A 322 -40.39 5.67 -0.12
N LEU A 323 -40.59 4.43 -0.57
CA LEU A 323 -41.87 3.96 -1.13
C LEU A 323 -42.99 3.95 -0.07
N ASP A 324 -42.72 3.50 1.14
CA ASP A 324 -43.68 3.49 2.23
C ASP A 324 -44.05 4.93 2.64
N ALA A 325 -43.07 5.85 2.68
CA ALA A 325 -43.31 7.26 2.97
C ALA A 325 -44.12 7.99 1.87
N ALA A 326 -43.97 7.58 0.62
CA ALA A 326 -44.71 8.15 -0.51
C ALA A 326 -46.16 7.65 -0.61
N ASN A 327 -46.48 6.54 0.07
CA ASN A 327 -47.82 5.93 0.09
C ASN A 327 -48.67 6.35 1.34
N LEU A 328 -48.11 7.17 2.23
CA LEU A 328 -48.80 7.78 3.38
C LEU A 328 -49.17 9.24 3.11
#